data_cf4fe65b516ed0bad6b05a152cf17e0e
#
_entry.id   cf4fe65b516ed0bad6b05a152cf17e0e
#
_cell.length_a   1.000
_cell.length_b   1.000
_cell.length_c   1.000
_cell.angle_alpha   90.00
_cell.angle_beta   90.00
_cell.angle_gamma   90.00
#
_symmetry.space_group_name_H-M   'P 1'
#
loop_
_entity.id
_entity.type
_entity.pdbx_description
1 polymer ?
#
loop_
_entity_poly.entity_id
_entity_poly.type
_entity_poly.pdbx_seq_one_letter_code
_entity_poly.pdbx_strand_id
1 'polypeptide(L)'
;MWWYIGRRVLQAIPVFLGATLLIYALVFLRPGDPILGLFGDKPVSEAVKAQIEAQYHLDDPFLVQWLYFLKGVVTFDLGLSFSGQPVIELIAQAFPVTIALSLMALAFEAVLGIVVGTTAGLRRNGWFDSTMLIISLVLIAIPIFVIGFVFQLVFGVKLGWGAVTVGGDWTIGKLLLPAIVLGAVDFAYTLRLTRTAVAENLGADHVRTARAKGLAP
;
A
#
# COMPACT_ATOMS: atom_id res chain seq x y z
N MET A 1 16.55 -23.46 -5.61
CA MET A 1 15.50 -22.40 -5.67
C MET A 1 14.11 -22.93 -5.29
N TRP A 2 13.61 -24.00 -5.85
CA TRP A 2 12.28 -24.55 -5.55
C TRP A 2 12.06 -24.90 -4.08
N TRP A 3 13.05 -25.48 -3.40
CA TRP A 3 13.01 -25.78 -1.97
C TRP A 3 12.84 -24.51 -1.11
N TYR A 4 13.51 -23.43 -1.48
CA TYR A 4 13.38 -22.15 -0.79
C TYR A 4 11.97 -21.58 -0.95
N ILE A 5 11.43 -21.58 -2.16
CA ILE A 5 10.07 -21.12 -2.46
C ILE A 5 9.05 -21.96 -1.69
N GLY A 6 9.16 -23.31 -1.74
CA GLY A 6 8.27 -24.20 -1.01
C GLY A 6 8.28 -23.95 0.50
N ARG A 7 9.47 -23.76 1.09
CA ARG A 7 9.59 -23.40 2.51
C ARG A 7 8.94 -22.05 2.84
N ARG A 8 9.06 -21.06 1.98
CA ARG A 8 8.44 -19.75 2.16
C ARG A 8 6.92 -19.80 2.09
N VAL A 9 6.38 -20.56 1.14
CA VAL A 9 4.94 -20.79 1.04
C VAL A 9 4.41 -21.50 2.28
N LEU A 10 5.10 -22.55 2.74
CA LEU A 10 4.73 -23.24 3.99
C LEU A 10 4.76 -22.33 5.23
N GLN A 11 5.73 -21.41 5.29
CA GLN A 11 5.81 -20.42 6.36
C GLN A 11 4.72 -19.34 6.27
N ALA A 12 4.21 -19.05 5.07
CA ALA A 12 3.12 -18.09 4.89
C ALA A 12 1.77 -18.63 5.38
N ILE A 13 1.56 -19.96 5.34
CA ILE A 13 0.30 -20.58 5.77
C ILE A 13 -0.04 -20.24 7.23
N PRO A 14 0.81 -20.52 8.24
CA PRO A 14 0.48 -20.21 9.61
C PRO A 14 0.32 -18.69 9.86
N VAL A 15 1.07 -17.85 9.13
CA VAL A 15 0.92 -16.39 9.21
C VAL A 15 -0.45 -15.97 8.68
N PHE A 16 -0.86 -16.52 7.54
CA PHE A 16 -2.17 -16.25 6.96
C PHE A 16 -3.31 -16.73 7.87
N LEU A 17 -3.21 -17.95 8.39
CA LEU A 17 -4.22 -18.51 9.31
C LEU A 17 -4.29 -17.71 10.62
N GLY A 18 -3.15 -17.34 11.19
CA GLY A 18 -3.09 -16.52 12.40
C GLY A 18 -3.65 -15.11 12.19
N ALA A 19 -3.30 -14.46 11.08
CA ALA A 19 -3.80 -13.13 10.75
C ALA A 19 -5.32 -13.14 10.52
N THR A 20 -5.83 -14.11 9.74
CA THR A 20 -7.28 -14.22 9.48
C THR A 20 -8.06 -14.56 10.74
N LEU A 21 -7.53 -15.47 11.60
CA LEU A 21 -8.17 -15.79 12.87
C LEU A 21 -8.23 -14.57 13.79
N LEU A 22 -7.13 -13.81 13.88
CA LEU A 22 -7.06 -12.61 14.71
C LEU A 22 -8.04 -11.54 14.22
N ILE A 23 -8.07 -11.26 12.92
CA ILE A 23 -8.99 -10.27 12.34
C ILE A 23 -10.43 -10.73 12.55
N TYR A 24 -10.74 -12.00 12.30
CA TYR A 24 -12.08 -12.56 12.50
C TYR A 24 -12.49 -12.45 13.98
N ALA A 25 -11.58 -12.76 14.91
CA ALA A 25 -11.82 -12.61 16.33
C ALA A 25 -12.10 -11.15 16.75
N LEU A 26 -11.34 -10.20 16.22
CA LEU A 26 -11.54 -8.77 16.50
C LEU A 26 -12.89 -8.24 16.01
N VAL A 27 -13.43 -8.83 14.94
CA VAL A 27 -14.74 -8.43 14.39
C VAL A 27 -15.89 -9.10 15.12
N PHE A 28 -15.82 -10.42 15.35
CA PHE A 28 -16.95 -11.22 15.80
C PHE A 28 -16.96 -11.58 17.30
N LEU A 29 -15.81 -11.44 18.02
CA LEU A 29 -15.75 -11.65 19.47
C LEU A 29 -15.94 -10.35 20.29
N ARG A 30 -16.29 -9.24 19.66
CA ARG A 30 -16.58 -8.00 20.40
C ARG A 30 -17.82 -8.20 21.28
N PRO A 31 -17.79 -7.67 22.54
CA PRO A 31 -18.98 -7.65 23.37
C PRO A 31 -20.10 -6.85 22.67
N GLY A 32 -21.29 -7.45 22.54
CA GLY A 32 -22.43 -6.88 21.86
C GLY A 32 -22.84 -7.65 20.59
N ASP A 33 -23.91 -7.22 19.95
CA ASP A 33 -24.37 -7.79 18.70
C ASP A 33 -23.41 -7.36 17.57
N PRO A 34 -22.71 -8.31 16.91
CA PRO A 34 -21.77 -7.98 15.84
C PRO A 34 -22.43 -7.22 14.70
N ILE A 35 -23.73 -7.46 14.45
CA ILE A 35 -24.51 -6.81 13.40
C ILE A 35 -24.72 -5.34 13.74
N LEU A 36 -25.11 -5.04 14.98
CA LEU A 36 -25.26 -3.65 15.43
C LEU A 36 -23.91 -2.90 15.37
N GLY A 37 -22.80 -3.57 15.67
CA GLY A 37 -21.46 -3.01 15.54
C GLY A 37 -21.08 -2.63 14.10
N LEU A 38 -21.67 -3.29 13.11
CA LEU A 38 -21.40 -3.05 11.68
C LEU A 38 -22.29 -1.94 11.08
N PHE A 39 -23.55 -1.82 11.57
CA PHE A 39 -24.50 -0.82 11.08
C PHE A 39 -24.50 0.47 11.91
N GLY A 40 -23.83 0.48 13.07
CA GLY A 40 -23.87 1.59 14.01
C GLY A 40 -25.30 1.81 14.52
N ASP A 41 -25.69 3.07 14.71
CA ASP A 41 -27.02 3.44 15.21
C ASP A 41 -28.15 3.35 14.15
N LYS A 42 -27.87 2.81 12.96
CA LYS A 42 -28.92 2.66 11.92
C LYS A 42 -29.81 1.47 12.24
N PRO A 43 -31.14 1.66 12.23
CA PRO A 43 -32.07 0.57 12.45
C PRO A 43 -31.94 -0.46 11.32
N VAL A 44 -31.66 -1.70 11.67
CA VAL A 44 -31.60 -2.84 10.76
C VAL A 44 -32.94 -3.60 10.86
N SER A 45 -33.55 -3.91 9.73
CA SER A 45 -34.77 -4.73 9.75
C SER A 45 -34.46 -6.16 10.20
N GLU A 46 -35.38 -6.79 10.93
CA GLU A 46 -35.24 -8.18 11.39
C GLU A 46 -34.95 -9.16 10.24
N ALA A 47 -35.49 -8.90 9.05
CA ALA A 47 -35.23 -9.71 7.86
C ALA A 47 -33.77 -9.62 7.39
N VAL A 48 -33.19 -8.42 7.41
CA VAL A 48 -31.77 -8.19 7.05
C VAL A 48 -30.85 -8.78 8.12
N LYS A 49 -31.24 -8.66 9.40
CA LYS A 49 -30.48 -9.26 10.50
C LYS A 49 -30.44 -10.78 10.37
N ALA A 50 -31.58 -11.44 10.18
CA ALA A 50 -31.67 -12.88 9.98
C ALA A 50 -30.86 -13.36 8.74
N GLN A 51 -30.88 -12.57 7.67
CA GLN A 51 -30.07 -12.89 6.47
C GLN A 51 -28.55 -12.83 6.75
N ILE A 52 -28.09 -11.85 7.52
CA ILE A 52 -26.70 -11.71 7.89
C ILE A 52 -26.28 -12.84 8.86
N GLU A 53 -27.11 -13.13 9.87
CA GLU A 53 -26.88 -14.23 10.80
C GLU A 53 -26.72 -15.56 10.06
N ALA A 54 -27.61 -15.85 9.12
CA ALA A 54 -27.53 -17.06 8.29
C ALA A 54 -26.31 -17.06 7.36
N GLN A 55 -25.95 -15.92 6.76
CA GLN A 55 -24.81 -15.80 5.84
C GLN A 55 -23.47 -16.01 6.54
N TYR A 56 -23.30 -15.45 7.73
CA TYR A 56 -22.05 -15.54 8.49
C TYR A 56 -22.04 -16.67 9.52
N HIS A 57 -23.09 -17.50 9.55
CA HIS A 57 -23.20 -18.61 10.51
C HIS A 57 -22.99 -18.17 11.96
N LEU A 58 -23.57 -17.02 12.34
CA LEU A 58 -23.32 -16.41 13.65
C LEU A 58 -23.82 -17.26 14.83
N ASP A 59 -24.72 -18.19 14.59
CA ASP A 59 -25.22 -19.16 15.58
C ASP A 59 -24.24 -20.32 15.84
N ASP A 60 -23.23 -20.51 14.96
CA ASP A 60 -22.25 -21.58 15.10
C ASP A 60 -21.13 -21.20 16.09
N PRO A 61 -20.39 -22.19 16.66
CA PRO A 61 -19.20 -21.91 17.43
C PRO A 61 -18.17 -21.10 16.63
N PHE A 62 -17.49 -20.14 17.26
CA PHE A 62 -16.54 -19.22 16.63
C PHE A 62 -15.55 -19.86 15.66
N LEU A 63 -14.96 -21.00 16.04
CA LEU A 63 -13.99 -21.70 15.17
C LEU A 63 -14.65 -22.26 13.90
N VAL A 64 -15.93 -22.67 13.99
CA VAL A 64 -16.68 -23.18 12.85
C VAL A 64 -17.00 -22.03 11.88
N GLN A 65 -17.42 -20.89 12.40
CA GLN A 65 -17.62 -19.67 11.60
C GLN A 65 -16.35 -19.28 10.84
N TRP A 66 -15.19 -19.28 11.53
CA TRP A 66 -13.91 -18.98 10.90
C TRP A 66 -13.51 -20.00 9.82
N LEU A 67 -13.81 -21.28 10.01
CA LEU A 67 -13.59 -22.31 8.99
C LEU A 67 -14.48 -22.10 7.75
N TYR A 68 -15.74 -21.69 7.92
CA TYR A 68 -16.59 -21.28 6.80
C TYR A 68 -16.02 -20.08 6.06
N PHE A 69 -15.53 -19.07 6.76
CA PHE A 69 -14.83 -17.95 6.17
C PHE A 69 -13.60 -18.40 5.35
N LEU A 70 -12.76 -19.26 5.90
CA LEU A 70 -11.58 -19.79 5.19
C LEU A 70 -11.97 -20.58 3.93
N LYS A 71 -13.03 -21.39 4.02
CA LYS A 71 -13.58 -22.09 2.87
C LYS A 71 -14.00 -21.08 1.79
N GLY A 72 -14.72 -20.04 2.16
CA GLY A 72 -15.13 -18.96 1.24
C GLY A 72 -13.94 -18.29 0.57
N VAL A 73 -12.87 -18.00 1.31
CA VAL A 73 -11.62 -17.43 0.75
C VAL A 73 -10.99 -18.38 -0.30
N VAL A 74 -10.94 -19.68 -0.03
CA VAL A 74 -10.35 -20.67 -0.96
C VAL A 74 -11.22 -20.90 -2.18
N THR A 75 -12.54 -20.84 -2.03
CA THR A 75 -13.50 -21.04 -3.13
C THR A 75 -13.85 -19.75 -3.87
N PHE A 76 -13.29 -18.60 -3.47
CA PHE A 76 -13.65 -17.26 -3.97
C PHE A 76 -15.11 -16.88 -3.77
N ASP A 77 -15.80 -17.53 -2.84
CA ASP A 77 -17.14 -17.18 -2.38
C ASP A 77 -17.02 -16.35 -1.09
N LEU A 78 -16.77 -15.06 -1.27
CA LEU A 78 -16.54 -14.13 -0.16
C LEU A 78 -17.84 -13.56 0.42
N GLY A 79 -19.01 -14.05 -0.06
CA GLY A 79 -20.32 -13.60 0.38
C GLY A 79 -20.68 -12.18 -0.08
N LEU A 80 -21.63 -11.58 0.61
CA LEU A 80 -22.13 -10.24 0.33
C LEU A 80 -21.53 -9.22 1.32
N SER A 81 -21.30 -8.03 0.82
CA SER A 81 -20.95 -6.88 1.68
C SER A 81 -22.18 -6.38 2.45
N PHE A 82 -21.99 -5.48 3.42
CA PHE A 82 -23.10 -4.88 4.16
C PHE A 82 -24.05 -4.03 3.29
N SER A 83 -23.61 -3.63 2.09
CA SER A 83 -24.48 -2.99 1.08
C SER A 83 -25.26 -3.98 0.21
N GLY A 84 -25.11 -5.29 0.45
CA GLY A 84 -25.77 -6.35 -0.34
C GLY A 84 -25.11 -6.66 -1.68
N GLN A 85 -23.93 -6.11 -1.95
CA GLN A 85 -23.16 -6.38 -3.16
C GLN A 85 -22.18 -7.55 -2.96
N PRO A 86 -21.96 -8.42 -3.94
CA PRO A 86 -20.95 -9.47 -3.85
C PRO A 86 -19.55 -8.87 -3.59
N VAL A 87 -18.85 -9.35 -2.56
CA VAL A 87 -17.53 -8.86 -2.18
C VAL A 87 -16.52 -9.05 -3.32
N ILE A 88 -16.64 -10.16 -4.07
CA ILE A 88 -15.76 -10.43 -5.20
C ILE A 88 -15.88 -9.37 -6.32
N GLU A 89 -17.09 -8.85 -6.55
CA GLU A 89 -17.31 -7.78 -7.53
C GLU A 89 -16.71 -6.46 -7.06
N LEU A 90 -16.84 -6.12 -5.78
CA LEU A 90 -16.19 -4.93 -5.21
C LEU A 90 -14.67 -4.99 -5.33
N ILE A 91 -14.09 -6.16 -5.08
CA ILE A 91 -12.66 -6.39 -5.26
C ILE A 91 -12.28 -6.25 -6.75
N ALA A 92 -13.04 -6.89 -7.65
CA ALA A 92 -12.78 -6.83 -9.08
C ALA A 92 -12.86 -5.39 -9.65
N GLN A 93 -13.70 -4.54 -9.08
CA GLN A 93 -13.81 -3.12 -9.46
C GLN A 93 -12.66 -2.27 -8.87
N ALA A 94 -12.29 -2.49 -7.61
CA ALA A 94 -11.29 -1.68 -6.92
C ALA A 94 -9.84 -2.08 -7.28
N PHE A 95 -9.60 -3.37 -7.51
CA PHE A 95 -8.24 -3.92 -7.66
C PHE A 95 -7.48 -3.37 -8.88
N PRO A 96 -8.08 -3.23 -10.08
CA PRO A 96 -7.40 -2.65 -11.24
C PRO A 96 -6.91 -1.22 -11.00
N VAL A 97 -7.73 -0.39 -10.34
CA VAL A 97 -7.37 0.99 -10.00
C VAL A 97 -6.19 1.01 -9.01
N THR A 98 -6.27 0.16 -7.99
CA THR A 98 -5.22 0.04 -6.98
C THR A 98 -3.90 -0.41 -7.59
N ILE A 99 -3.92 -1.42 -8.48
CA ILE A 99 -2.72 -1.89 -9.18
C ILE A 99 -2.15 -0.79 -10.07
N ALA A 100 -2.98 -0.12 -10.86
CA ALA A 100 -2.53 0.95 -11.75
C ALA A 100 -1.89 2.09 -10.94
N LEU A 101 -2.55 2.54 -9.86
CA LEU A 101 -2.04 3.57 -8.97
C LEU A 101 -0.71 3.16 -8.32
N SER A 102 -0.61 1.94 -7.81
CA SER A 102 0.60 1.43 -7.15
C SER A 102 1.77 1.32 -8.12
N LEU A 103 1.53 0.83 -9.35
CA LEU A 103 2.57 0.74 -10.37
C LEU A 103 3.05 2.12 -10.84
N MET A 104 2.15 3.08 -10.97
CA MET A 104 2.52 4.45 -11.30
C MET A 104 3.32 5.11 -10.18
N ALA A 105 2.92 4.96 -8.93
CA ALA A 105 3.64 5.46 -7.77
C ALA A 105 5.03 4.82 -7.66
N LEU A 106 5.13 3.50 -7.83
CA LEU A 106 6.39 2.75 -7.84
C LEU A 106 7.31 3.21 -8.98
N ALA A 107 6.79 3.41 -10.18
CA ALA A 107 7.58 3.90 -11.30
C ALA A 107 8.13 5.31 -11.02
N PHE A 108 7.30 6.20 -10.49
CA PHE A 108 7.68 7.54 -10.10
C PHE A 108 8.79 7.53 -9.03
N GLU A 109 8.57 6.81 -7.93
CA GLU A 109 9.55 6.75 -6.83
C GLU A 109 10.86 6.08 -7.24
N ALA A 110 10.79 4.95 -7.95
CA ALA A 110 11.97 4.20 -8.35
C ALA A 110 12.84 5.01 -9.32
N VAL A 111 12.23 5.57 -10.37
CA VAL A 111 12.98 6.35 -11.37
C VAL A 111 13.61 7.59 -10.73
N LEU A 112 12.81 8.41 -10.06
CA LEU A 112 13.32 9.64 -9.47
C LEU A 112 14.21 9.37 -8.24
N GLY A 113 13.83 8.43 -7.38
CA GLY A 113 14.60 8.09 -6.19
C GLY A 113 16.00 7.55 -6.52
N ILE A 114 16.10 6.67 -7.52
CA ILE A 114 17.38 6.14 -7.98
C ILE A 114 18.21 7.22 -8.68
N VAL A 115 17.63 7.97 -9.62
CA VAL A 115 18.37 9.00 -10.37
C VAL A 115 18.86 10.11 -9.44
N VAL A 116 17.97 10.65 -8.63
CA VAL A 116 18.31 11.74 -7.69
C VAL A 116 19.23 11.23 -6.58
N GLY A 117 18.95 10.03 -6.03
CA GLY A 117 19.80 9.42 -5.00
C GLY A 117 21.21 9.11 -5.48
N THR A 118 21.33 8.58 -6.71
CA THR A 118 22.66 8.36 -7.34
C THR A 118 23.40 9.68 -7.52
N THR A 119 22.75 10.69 -8.07
CA THR A 119 23.35 12.01 -8.28
C THR A 119 23.80 12.66 -6.96
N ALA A 120 22.98 12.55 -5.92
CA ALA A 120 23.29 13.03 -4.58
C ALA A 120 24.47 12.25 -3.96
N GLY A 121 24.53 10.93 -4.14
CA GLY A 121 25.61 10.08 -3.68
C GLY A 121 26.95 10.38 -4.36
N LEU A 122 26.92 10.59 -5.68
CA LEU A 122 28.12 11.00 -6.45
C LEU A 122 28.62 12.39 -6.04
N ARG A 123 27.72 13.32 -5.67
CA ARG A 123 28.04 14.70 -5.26
C ARG A 123 27.94 14.88 -3.73
N ARG A 124 28.35 13.85 -3.00
CA ARG A 124 28.27 13.82 -1.52
C ARG A 124 28.86 15.09 -0.90
N ASN A 125 28.17 15.63 0.11
CA ASN A 125 28.49 16.86 0.83
C ASN A 125 28.41 18.15 -0.03
N GLY A 126 27.89 18.07 -1.27
CA GLY A 126 27.61 19.23 -2.08
C GLY A 126 26.23 19.85 -1.75
N TRP A 127 25.97 21.03 -2.29
CA TRP A 127 24.70 21.73 -2.09
C TRP A 127 23.50 20.90 -2.56
N PHE A 128 23.65 20.17 -3.68
CA PHE A 128 22.60 19.32 -4.22
C PHE A 128 22.24 18.18 -3.25
N ASP A 129 23.25 17.51 -2.72
CA ASP A 129 23.10 16.44 -1.72
C ASP A 129 22.36 16.97 -0.48
N SER A 130 22.82 18.09 0.08
CA SER A 130 22.22 18.71 1.26
C SER A 130 20.75 19.13 1.02
N THR A 131 20.47 19.73 -0.14
CA THR A 131 19.12 20.14 -0.51
C THR A 131 18.18 18.94 -0.66
N MET A 132 18.62 17.88 -1.34
CA MET A 132 17.81 16.68 -1.51
C MET A 132 17.55 15.95 -0.20
N LEU A 133 18.52 15.94 0.72
CA LEU A 133 18.31 15.42 2.07
C LEU A 133 17.29 16.23 2.86
N ILE A 134 17.33 17.56 2.79
CA ILE A 134 16.33 18.43 3.44
C ILE A 134 14.95 18.17 2.85
N ILE A 135 14.82 18.13 1.52
CA ILE A 135 13.53 17.83 0.87
C ILE A 135 13.01 16.46 1.31
N SER A 136 13.88 15.43 1.37
CA SER A 136 13.46 14.11 1.82
C SER A 136 12.96 14.10 3.28
N LEU A 137 13.58 14.88 4.15
CA LEU A 137 13.15 15.02 5.55
C LEU A 137 11.80 15.72 5.65
N VAL A 138 11.59 16.77 4.87
CA VAL A 138 10.31 17.51 4.82
C VAL A 138 9.18 16.58 4.32
N LEU A 139 9.42 15.81 3.25
CA LEU A 139 8.42 14.88 2.72
C LEU A 139 8.04 13.78 3.72
N ILE A 140 8.99 13.26 4.49
CA ILE A 140 8.72 12.24 5.51
C ILE A 140 8.03 12.83 6.75
N ALA A 141 8.36 14.09 7.10
CA ALA A 141 7.80 14.74 8.28
C ALA A 141 6.33 15.16 8.10
N ILE A 142 5.89 15.41 6.87
CA ILE A 142 4.51 15.83 6.58
C ILE A 142 3.64 14.58 6.40
N PRO A 143 2.50 14.47 7.12
CA PRO A 143 1.55 13.38 6.88
C PRO A 143 1.09 13.35 5.42
N ILE A 144 1.06 12.15 4.81
CA ILE A 144 0.78 11.97 3.38
C ILE A 144 -0.55 12.59 2.94
N PHE A 145 -1.58 12.54 3.79
CA PHE A 145 -2.87 13.14 3.47
C PHE A 145 -2.79 14.68 3.36
N VAL A 146 -1.89 15.34 4.13
CA VAL A 146 -1.65 16.78 4.02
C VAL A 146 -0.98 17.10 2.67
N ILE A 147 0.03 16.32 2.29
CA ILE A 147 0.65 16.44 0.96
C ILE A 147 -0.42 16.28 -0.12
N GLY A 148 -1.30 15.26 0.02
CA GLY A 148 -2.39 14.99 -0.90
C GLY A 148 -3.34 16.18 -1.04
N PHE A 149 -3.81 16.76 0.06
CA PHE A 149 -4.69 17.94 0.04
C PHE A 149 -4.03 19.17 -0.58
N VAL A 150 -2.75 19.43 -0.26
CA VAL A 150 -2.00 20.55 -0.85
C VAL A 150 -1.84 20.34 -2.35
N PHE A 151 -1.47 19.15 -2.80
CA PHE A 151 -1.34 18.84 -4.23
C PHE A 151 -2.68 18.94 -4.97
N GLN A 152 -3.75 18.42 -4.38
CA GLN A 152 -5.10 18.53 -4.94
C GLN A 152 -5.52 20.00 -5.08
N LEU A 153 -5.29 20.82 -4.03
CA LEU A 153 -5.63 22.24 -4.05
C LEU A 153 -4.80 23.01 -5.08
N VAL A 154 -3.48 22.82 -5.10
CA VAL A 154 -2.57 23.60 -5.96
C VAL A 154 -2.67 23.12 -7.40
N PHE A 155 -2.46 21.84 -7.66
CA PHE A 155 -2.38 21.30 -9.01
C PHE A 155 -3.76 20.97 -9.60
N GLY A 156 -4.68 20.47 -8.78
CA GLY A 156 -6.02 20.11 -9.24
C GLY A 156 -6.93 21.34 -9.36
N VAL A 157 -7.04 22.14 -8.32
CA VAL A 157 -8.02 23.25 -8.27
C VAL A 157 -7.43 24.54 -8.85
N LYS A 158 -6.26 25.02 -8.36
CA LYS A 158 -5.73 26.33 -8.77
C LYS A 158 -5.09 26.33 -10.15
N LEU A 159 -4.34 25.29 -10.48
CA LEU A 159 -3.63 25.20 -11.76
C LEU A 159 -4.41 24.41 -12.82
N GLY A 160 -5.39 23.61 -12.44
CA GLY A 160 -6.17 22.79 -13.38
C GLY A 160 -5.34 21.72 -14.13
N TRP A 161 -4.19 21.30 -13.58
CA TRP A 161 -3.27 20.36 -14.24
C TRP A 161 -3.66 18.90 -14.08
N GLY A 162 -4.58 18.60 -13.16
CA GLY A 162 -5.02 17.22 -12.89
C GLY A 162 -6.45 17.16 -12.40
N ALA A 163 -6.99 15.95 -12.37
CA ALA A 163 -8.32 15.72 -11.84
C ALA A 163 -8.33 15.94 -10.31
N VAL A 164 -9.32 16.70 -9.83
CA VAL A 164 -9.52 16.92 -8.39
C VAL A 164 -9.98 15.62 -7.70
N THR A 165 -10.76 14.81 -8.41
CA THR A 165 -11.24 13.50 -7.97
C THR A 165 -11.13 12.49 -9.10
N VAL A 166 -10.87 11.22 -8.74
CA VAL A 166 -10.76 10.16 -9.75
C VAL A 166 -12.14 9.71 -10.24
N GLY A 167 -13.13 9.60 -9.34
CA GLY A 167 -14.48 9.15 -9.66
C GLY A 167 -14.56 7.68 -10.10
N GLY A 168 -15.74 7.25 -10.60
CA GLY A 168 -15.96 5.88 -11.08
C GLY A 168 -15.22 5.57 -12.38
N ASP A 169 -15.08 6.55 -13.27
CA ASP A 169 -14.37 6.40 -14.55
C ASP A 169 -12.91 6.84 -14.41
N TRP A 170 -12.08 5.93 -13.93
CA TRP A 170 -10.67 6.19 -13.78
C TRP A 170 -9.90 6.12 -15.11
N THR A 171 -8.92 6.97 -15.28
CA THR A 171 -7.96 6.96 -16.37
C THR A 171 -6.57 7.19 -15.85
N ILE A 172 -5.55 6.81 -16.60
CA ILE A 172 -4.13 7.03 -16.23
C ILE A 172 -3.87 8.52 -15.92
N GLY A 173 -4.44 9.43 -16.69
CA GLY A 173 -4.30 10.87 -16.45
C GLY A 173 -4.90 11.33 -15.12
N LYS A 174 -6.04 10.77 -14.70
CA LYS A 174 -6.65 11.09 -13.40
C LYS A 174 -5.87 10.50 -12.24
N LEU A 175 -5.14 9.38 -12.45
CA LEU A 175 -4.32 8.74 -11.42
C LEU A 175 -2.94 9.39 -11.25
N LEU A 176 -2.51 10.25 -12.17
CA LEU A 176 -1.16 10.83 -12.15
C LEU A 176 -0.88 11.63 -10.87
N LEU A 177 -1.79 12.53 -10.51
CA LEU A 177 -1.63 13.35 -9.30
C LEU A 177 -1.59 12.52 -8.01
N PRO A 178 -2.56 11.62 -7.76
CA PRO A 178 -2.48 10.71 -6.61
C PRO A 178 -1.25 9.79 -6.62
N ALA A 179 -0.79 9.35 -7.80
CA ALA A 179 0.41 8.52 -7.90
C ALA A 179 1.68 9.27 -7.49
N ILE A 180 1.81 10.55 -7.88
CA ILE A 180 2.93 11.40 -7.46
C ILE A 180 2.89 11.62 -5.94
N VAL A 181 1.72 11.88 -5.37
CA VAL A 181 1.55 12.06 -3.91
C VAL A 181 1.94 10.78 -3.16
N LEU A 182 1.44 9.62 -3.62
CA LEU A 182 1.73 8.33 -3.01
C LEU A 182 3.22 8.01 -3.10
N GLY A 183 3.82 8.20 -4.28
CA GLY A 183 5.24 7.93 -4.51
C GLY A 183 6.19 8.97 -3.90
N ALA A 184 5.72 10.15 -3.47
CA ALA A 184 6.59 11.20 -2.94
C ALA A 184 7.26 10.82 -1.60
N VAL A 185 6.55 10.10 -0.73
CA VAL A 185 7.10 9.63 0.54
C VAL A 185 8.10 8.51 0.30
N ASP A 186 7.75 7.54 -0.54
CA ASP A 186 8.62 6.41 -0.87
C ASP A 186 9.84 6.86 -1.67
N PHE A 187 9.70 7.88 -2.54
CA PHE A 187 10.82 8.59 -3.18
C PHE A 187 11.85 9.08 -2.15
N ALA A 188 11.40 9.67 -1.05
CA ALA A 188 12.32 10.18 -0.03
C ALA A 188 13.14 9.07 0.63
N TYR A 189 12.54 7.89 0.86
CA TYR A 189 13.26 6.71 1.37
C TYR A 189 14.22 6.14 0.32
N THR A 190 13.75 5.94 -0.91
CA THR A 190 14.56 5.39 -2.01
C THR A 190 15.74 6.30 -2.35
N LEU A 191 15.54 7.62 -2.36
CA LEU A 191 16.62 8.61 -2.53
C LEU A 191 17.72 8.42 -1.47
N ARG A 192 17.35 8.39 -0.19
CA ARG A 192 18.29 8.28 0.91
C ARG A 192 19.05 6.95 0.90
N LEU A 193 18.33 5.85 0.64
CA LEU A 193 18.92 4.51 0.53
C LEU A 193 19.93 4.45 -0.62
N THR A 194 19.52 4.89 -1.81
CA THR A 194 20.38 4.91 -3.00
C THR A 194 21.60 5.82 -2.80
N ARG A 195 21.40 7.03 -2.26
CA ARG A 195 22.47 7.97 -1.95
C ARG A 195 23.51 7.34 -1.02
N THR A 196 23.07 6.66 0.04
CA THR A 196 23.96 6.02 1.02
C THR A 196 24.70 4.87 0.37
N ALA A 197 24.01 3.99 -0.36
CA ALA A 197 24.63 2.86 -1.06
C ALA A 197 25.70 3.31 -2.08
N VAL A 198 25.40 4.36 -2.87
CA VAL A 198 26.37 4.92 -3.83
C VAL A 198 27.58 5.50 -3.10
N ALA A 199 27.37 6.31 -2.05
CA ALA A 199 28.45 6.94 -1.30
C ALA A 199 29.38 5.91 -0.61
N GLU A 200 28.83 4.82 -0.09
CA GLU A 200 29.60 3.72 0.52
C GLU A 200 30.40 2.95 -0.53
N ASN A 201 29.76 2.58 -1.65
CA ASN A 201 30.44 1.83 -2.72
C ASN A 201 31.57 2.62 -3.37
N LEU A 202 31.45 3.94 -3.51
CA LEU A 202 32.56 4.79 -4.03
C LEU A 202 33.76 4.81 -3.11
N GLY A 203 33.60 4.55 -1.82
CA GLY A 203 34.69 4.43 -0.83
C GLY A 203 35.23 3.01 -0.67
N ALA A 204 34.64 2.00 -1.32
CA ALA A 204 35.02 0.61 -1.14
C ALA A 204 36.43 0.29 -1.69
N ASP A 205 37.07 -0.73 -1.11
CA ASP A 205 38.47 -1.09 -1.45
C ASP A 205 38.67 -1.49 -2.91
N HIS A 206 37.66 -2.10 -3.54
CA HIS A 206 37.73 -2.43 -4.95
C HIS A 206 37.80 -1.18 -5.85
N VAL A 207 37.10 -0.11 -5.50
CA VAL A 207 37.12 1.17 -6.21
C VAL A 207 38.49 1.85 -6.00
N ARG A 208 39.01 1.83 -4.76
CA ARG A 208 40.33 2.37 -4.43
C ARG A 208 41.44 1.63 -5.20
N THR A 209 41.33 0.29 -5.28
CA THR A 209 42.28 -0.53 -6.05
C THR A 209 42.19 -0.23 -7.56
N ALA A 210 41.00 -0.05 -8.09
CA ALA A 210 40.81 0.29 -9.50
C ALA A 210 41.42 1.64 -9.84
N ARG A 211 41.24 2.66 -8.99
CA ARG A 211 41.87 3.98 -9.14
C ARG A 211 43.40 3.91 -9.03
N ALA A 212 43.92 3.12 -8.10
CA ALA A 212 45.39 2.91 -7.97
C ALA A 212 46.00 2.25 -9.21
N LYS A 213 45.23 1.47 -9.98
CA LYS A 213 45.62 0.89 -11.27
C LYS A 213 45.45 1.83 -12.47
N GLY A 214 45.06 3.11 -12.24
CA GLY A 214 44.91 4.11 -13.29
C GLY A 214 43.62 4.06 -14.08
N LEU A 215 42.58 3.36 -13.58
CA LEU A 215 41.25 3.42 -14.21
C LEU A 215 40.61 4.79 -13.95
N ALA A 216 40.03 5.38 -15.00
CA ALA A 216 39.31 6.65 -14.89
C ALA A 216 38.09 6.51 -13.96
N PRO A 217 37.71 7.59 -13.24
CA PRO A 217 36.54 7.59 -12.36
C PRO A 217 35.22 7.42 -13.11
#